data_1cbd357ecedce95e0b98b827b185b184
#
_entry.id   1cbd357ecedce95e0b98b827b185b184
#
_cell.length_a   1.000
_cell.length_b   1.000
_cell.length_c   1.000
_cell.angle_alpha   90.00
_cell.angle_beta   90.00
_cell.angle_gamma   90.00
#
_symmetry.space_group_name_H-M   'P 1'
#
loop_
_entity.id
_entity.type
_entity.pdbx_description
1 polymer ?
#
loop_
_entity_poly.entity_id
_entity_poly.type
_entity_poly.pdbx_seq_one_letter_code
_entity_poly.pdbx_strand_id
1 'polypeptide(L)'
;MIIIAASALAALSCKKEEEEAEVLPSLEGNLSFHAPQFIEPGQTLTMTPKGLVHPEDKGIGFYWKVTPAMTSSDTTRLENGLSPEGQESDGSFTYTFPDSLAVYTVACYAFAEGYTGTSSSKYVTTVKPGLNGSLTSTGILPSDAHLTVDGQDYYYVRIGDLEWFRNNLGVRKGGAPYGNADIMSDVFGRFYNHEDAMAACPEGWRLPTEEDWLALGKAAGAESEKYEVIEGIAARLMADAKFNGVTMWDYWPAVGTITNESRFSAIPAGYLNLGARTETGEYPEAASYGVYEYAAFWTADSVEGEEGMAYYRYMMATQPDLFISKGDKANFGASVRCVRDAQ
;
A
#
# COMPACT_ATOMS: atom_id res chain seq x y z
N MET A 1 -75.89 -50.43 -21.60
CA MET A 1 -75.21 -51.01 -20.41
C MET A 1 -73.71 -51.04 -20.75
N ILE A 2 -73.02 -50.00 -20.38
CA ILE A 2 -71.59 -49.80 -20.73
C ILE A 2 -70.80 -50.01 -19.42
N ILE A 3 -69.93 -51.03 -19.46
CA ILE A 3 -69.03 -51.34 -18.35
C ILE A 3 -67.76 -50.53 -18.53
N ILE A 4 -67.47 -49.66 -17.57
CA ILE A 4 -66.19 -48.88 -17.52
C ILE A 4 -65.22 -49.64 -16.64
N ALA A 5 -64.12 -50.15 -17.24
CA ALA A 5 -63.03 -50.74 -16.51
C ALA A 5 -62.08 -49.64 -16.03
N ALA A 6 -61.93 -49.56 -14.71
CA ALA A 6 -60.94 -48.65 -14.10
C ALA A 6 -59.56 -49.33 -14.06
N SER A 7 -58.59 -48.79 -14.78
CA SER A 7 -57.18 -49.18 -14.71
C SER A 7 -56.51 -48.41 -13.59
N ALA A 8 -56.06 -49.12 -12.55
CA ALA A 8 -55.21 -48.55 -11.50
C ALA A 8 -53.79 -48.41 -12.00
N LEU A 9 -53.27 -47.20 -12.19
CA LEU A 9 -51.86 -46.91 -12.37
C LEU A 9 -51.16 -46.94 -10.98
N ALA A 10 -50.32 -47.93 -10.78
CA ALA A 10 -49.40 -47.94 -9.64
C ALA A 10 -48.28 -46.94 -9.93
N ALA A 11 -48.21 -45.84 -9.23
CA ALA A 11 -47.10 -44.91 -9.25
C ALA A 11 -45.93 -45.55 -8.45
N LEU A 12 -44.94 -46.04 -9.17
CA LEU A 12 -43.63 -46.34 -8.54
C LEU A 12 -42.94 -45.03 -8.19
N SER A 13 -43.00 -44.65 -6.92
CA SER A 13 -42.19 -43.61 -6.32
C SER A 13 -40.75 -44.10 -6.25
N CYS A 14 -39.90 -43.75 -7.20
CA CYS A 14 -38.45 -43.80 -7.01
C CYS A 14 -38.09 -42.77 -5.95
N LYS A 15 -37.94 -43.20 -4.69
CA LYS A 15 -37.15 -42.43 -3.73
C LYS A 15 -35.70 -42.44 -4.22
N LYS A 16 -35.24 -41.33 -4.79
CA LYS A 16 -33.83 -41.04 -4.82
C LYS A 16 -33.41 -40.90 -3.37
N GLU A 17 -32.66 -41.83 -2.86
CA GLU A 17 -31.84 -41.61 -1.67
C GLU A 17 -30.85 -40.49 -2.07
N GLU A 18 -31.08 -39.30 -1.54
CA GLU A 18 -30.03 -38.31 -1.48
C GLU A 18 -28.95 -38.88 -0.58
N GLU A 19 -27.84 -39.36 -1.12
CA GLU A 19 -26.64 -39.63 -0.37
C GLU A 19 -26.29 -38.30 0.31
N GLU A 20 -26.50 -38.22 1.63
CA GLU A 20 -25.94 -37.13 2.43
C GLU A 20 -24.44 -37.13 2.18
N ALA A 21 -23.93 -36.07 1.58
CA ALA A 21 -22.50 -35.92 1.35
C ALA A 21 -21.80 -36.02 2.72
N GLU A 22 -20.93 -37.00 2.86
CA GLU A 22 -20.17 -37.25 4.09
C GLU A 22 -19.34 -36.00 4.38
N VAL A 23 -19.63 -35.32 5.49
CA VAL A 23 -18.89 -34.11 5.92
C VAL A 23 -17.58 -34.59 6.53
N LEU A 24 -16.49 -34.45 5.76
CA LEU A 24 -15.18 -34.82 6.23
C LEU A 24 -14.74 -33.94 7.41
N PRO A 25 -14.06 -34.50 8.43
CA PRO A 25 -13.47 -33.73 9.52
C PRO A 25 -12.41 -32.74 8.99
N SER A 26 -12.11 -31.71 9.77
CA SER A 26 -11.07 -30.73 9.44
C SER A 26 -9.76 -31.06 10.15
N LEU A 27 -8.64 -30.66 9.56
CA LEU A 27 -7.35 -30.62 10.25
C LEU A 27 -7.44 -29.62 11.43
N GLU A 28 -6.65 -29.85 12.47
CA GLU A 28 -6.63 -29.00 13.66
C GLU A 28 -5.71 -27.79 13.45
N GLY A 29 -6.10 -26.62 14.00
CA GLY A 29 -5.35 -25.38 13.91
C GLY A 29 -5.67 -24.54 12.67
N ASN A 30 -4.80 -23.58 12.37
CA ASN A 30 -4.97 -22.65 11.23
C ASN A 30 -3.72 -22.62 10.36
N LEU A 31 -3.88 -22.91 9.08
CA LEU A 31 -2.80 -22.80 8.11
C LEU A 31 -2.31 -21.34 8.01
N SER A 32 -1.02 -21.15 8.19
CA SER A 32 -0.36 -19.88 8.01
C SER A 32 1.04 -20.06 7.45
N PHE A 33 1.60 -19.01 6.90
CA PHE A 33 3.00 -18.91 6.48
C PHE A 33 3.46 -17.45 6.53
N HIS A 34 4.77 -17.24 6.53
CA HIS A 34 5.35 -15.90 6.43
C HIS A 34 5.73 -15.62 4.98
N ALA A 35 5.31 -14.45 4.48
CA ALA A 35 5.83 -13.84 3.27
C ALA A 35 5.82 -12.32 3.48
N PRO A 36 6.92 -11.59 3.18
CA PRO A 36 6.93 -10.14 3.24
C PRO A 36 5.95 -9.58 2.21
N GLN A 37 5.28 -8.47 2.55
CA GLN A 37 4.32 -7.83 1.66
C GLN A 37 5.01 -7.16 0.46
N PHE A 38 6.23 -6.66 0.65
CA PHE A 38 7.00 -5.94 -0.36
C PHE A 38 8.39 -6.55 -0.50
N ILE A 39 8.82 -6.78 -1.74
CA ILE A 39 10.10 -7.38 -2.10
C ILE A 39 10.67 -6.72 -3.35
N GLU A 40 11.96 -6.90 -3.60
CA GLU A 40 12.55 -6.51 -4.88
C GLU A 40 12.18 -7.49 -6.01
N PRO A 41 12.07 -7.02 -7.29
CA PRO A 41 11.98 -7.90 -8.44
C PRO A 41 13.15 -8.87 -8.48
N GLY A 42 12.90 -10.11 -8.90
CA GLY A 42 13.92 -11.16 -8.95
C GLY A 42 14.26 -11.80 -7.59
N GLN A 43 13.70 -11.33 -6.49
CA GLN A 43 13.98 -11.88 -5.14
C GLN A 43 13.47 -13.30 -5.00
N THR A 44 14.24 -14.15 -4.33
CA THR A 44 13.87 -15.52 -3.97
C THR A 44 13.40 -15.56 -2.52
N LEU A 45 12.24 -16.18 -2.28
CA LEU A 45 11.70 -16.41 -0.96
C LEU A 45 11.53 -17.91 -0.70
N THR A 46 11.82 -18.34 0.52
CA THR A 46 11.44 -19.66 1.04
C THR A 46 10.32 -19.50 2.05
N MET A 47 9.19 -20.13 1.81
CA MET A 47 7.98 -20.03 2.62
C MET A 47 7.67 -21.39 3.22
N THR A 48 7.45 -21.45 4.54
CA THR A 48 7.20 -22.68 5.29
C THR A 48 5.80 -22.64 5.87
N PRO A 49 4.96 -23.66 5.61
CA PRO A 49 3.62 -23.75 6.19
C PRO A 49 3.72 -24.07 7.68
N LYS A 50 2.79 -23.54 8.47
CA LYS A 50 2.73 -23.76 9.91
C LYS A 50 1.32 -23.64 10.46
N GLY A 51 1.13 -24.12 11.68
CA GLY A 51 -0.11 -23.93 12.44
C GLY A 51 -1.19 -24.98 12.19
N LEU A 52 -0.91 -26.04 11.40
CA LEU A 52 -1.79 -27.20 11.26
C LEU A 52 -1.21 -28.44 11.92
N VAL A 53 -2.11 -29.26 12.49
CA VAL A 53 -1.80 -30.53 13.08
C VAL A 53 -2.79 -31.59 12.53
N HIS A 54 -2.28 -32.78 12.19
CA HIS A 54 -3.14 -33.90 11.84
C HIS A 54 -3.62 -34.56 13.13
N PRO A 55 -4.94 -34.71 13.36
CA PRO A 55 -5.48 -35.28 14.63
C PRO A 55 -4.97 -36.67 14.99
N GLU A 56 -4.56 -37.44 13.99
CA GLU A 56 -4.01 -38.79 14.14
C GLU A 56 -2.48 -38.84 14.00
N ASP A 57 -1.80 -37.69 14.09
CA ASP A 57 -0.34 -37.56 13.95
C ASP A 57 0.20 -38.11 12.62
N LYS A 58 -0.60 -37.99 11.55
CA LYS A 58 -0.20 -38.35 10.17
C LYS A 58 0.37 -37.17 9.42
N GLY A 59 0.97 -37.41 8.27
CA GLY A 59 1.51 -36.38 7.39
C GLY A 59 0.41 -35.53 6.78
N ILE A 60 0.72 -34.22 6.62
CA ILE A 60 -0.10 -33.25 5.88
C ILE A 60 0.63 -32.95 4.57
N GLY A 61 -0.08 -33.04 3.44
CA GLY A 61 0.42 -32.64 2.15
C GLY A 61 0.19 -31.14 1.93
N PHE A 62 1.11 -30.50 1.22
CA PHE A 62 1.01 -29.09 0.89
C PHE A 62 1.15 -28.88 -0.62
N TYR A 63 0.47 -27.87 -1.12
CA TYR A 63 0.60 -27.40 -2.48
C TYR A 63 0.66 -25.88 -2.49
N TRP A 64 1.56 -25.32 -3.30
CA TRP A 64 1.76 -23.88 -3.42
C TRP A 64 1.40 -23.38 -4.82
N LYS A 65 0.84 -22.19 -4.88
CA LYS A 65 0.55 -21.49 -6.12
C LYS A 65 0.96 -20.03 -6.01
N VAL A 66 1.71 -19.55 -6.99
CA VAL A 66 2.04 -18.12 -7.14
C VAL A 66 1.46 -17.63 -8.45
N THR A 67 0.58 -16.63 -8.39
CA THR A 67 -0.07 -16.05 -9.57
C THR A 67 -0.05 -14.53 -9.51
N PRO A 68 0.10 -13.82 -10.64
CA PRO A 68 -0.13 -12.39 -10.69
C PRO A 68 -1.57 -12.08 -10.26
N ALA A 69 -1.75 -11.15 -9.31
CA ALA A 69 -3.07 -10.85 -8.71
C ALA A 69 -4.08 -10.27 -9.71
N MET A 70 -3.60 -9.64 -10.80
CA MET A 70 -4.45 -9.04 -11.84
C MET A 70 -4.92 -10.04 -12.91
N THR A 71 -4.48 -11.29 -12.88
CA THR A 71 -4.92 -12.34 -13.82
C THR A 71 -5.94 -13.25 -13.16
N SER A 72 -7.13 -12.74 -12.94
CA SER A 72 -8.15 -13.32 -12.04
C SER A 72 -8.96 -14.50 -12.61
N SER A 73 -8.60 -15.13 -13.69
CA SER A 73 -9.46 -16.16 -14.29
C SER A 73 -8.95 -17.60 -14.25
N ASP A 74 -7.78 -17.85 -13.65
CA ASP A 74 -7.27 -19.22 -13.56
C ASP A 74 -7.78 -19.91 -12.28
N THR A 75 -9.00 -20.44 -12.37
CA THR A 75 -9.59 -21.35 -11.39
C THR A 75 -9.11 -22.78 -11.60
N THR A 76 -7.87 -22.99 -12.05
CA THR A 76 -7.32 -24.34 -12.21
C THR A 76 -7.44 -25.05 -10.88
N ARG A 77 -8.39 -25.95 -10.79
CA ARG A 77 -8.64 -26.82 -9.65
C ARG A 77 -7.36 -27.60 -9.39
N LEU A 78 -6.84 -27.50 -8.18
CA LEU A 78 -5.68 -28.28 -7.78
C LEU A 78 -6.06 -29.77 -7.94
N GLU A 79 -5.44 -30.45 -8.87
CA GLU A 79 -5.54 -31.90 -8.95
C GLU A 79 -4.73 -32.49 -7.80
N ASN A 80 -5.36 -33.43 -7.10
CA ASN A 80 -4.81 -34.07 -5.90
C ASN A 80 -3.37 -34.53 -6.12
N GLY A 81 -2.45 -34.10 -5.28
CA GLY A 81 -1.18 -34.76 -5.04
C GLY A 81 0.02 -34.27 -5.85
N LEU A 82 -0.06 -33.18 -6.60
CA LEU A 82 1.11 -32.63 -7.29
C LEU A 82 1.78 -31.58 -6.38
N SER A 83 2.95 -31.90 -5.87
CA SER A 83 3.86 -30.89 -5.32
C SER A 83 4.42 -30.06 -6.45
N PRO A 84 4.32 -28.70 -6.43
CA PRO A 84 4.97 -27.88 -7.41
C PRO A 84 6.49 -28.06 -7.31
N GLU A 85 7.17 -27.78 -8.42
CA GLU A 85 8.63 -27.73 -8.43
C GLU A 85 9.13 -26.77 -7.36
N GLY A 86 10.11 -27.18 -6.54
CA GLY A 86 10.68 -26.39 -5.45
C GLY A 86 10.08 -26.61 -4.07
N GLN A 87 9.11 -27.54 -3.90
CA GLN A 87 8.60 -27.91 -2.57
C GLN A 87 9.57 -28.88 -1.87
N GLU A 88 9.93 -28.55 -0.63
CA GLU A 88 10.73 -29.39 0.25
C GLU A 88 9.87 -30.42 1.01
N SER A 89 10.51 -31.40 1.66
CA SER A 89 9.84 -32.50 2.37
C SER A 89 9.00 -32.06 3.57
N ASP A 90 9.30 -30.89 4.15
CA ASP A 90 8.53 -30.25 5.24
C ASP A 90 7.37 -29.38 4.73
N GLY A 91 7.10 -29.40 3.42
CA GLY A 91 6.11 -28.57 2.76
C GLY A 91 6.59 -27.14 2.45
N SER A 92 7.84 -26.80 2.75
CA SER A 92 8.42 -25.52 2.38
C SER A 92 8.51 -25.37 0.86
N PHE A 93 8.39 -24.14 0.39
CA PHE A 93 8.41 -23.81 -1.02
C PHE A 93 9.33 -22.62 -1.28
N THR A 94 10.31 -22.83 -2.14
CA THR A 94 11.24 -21.78 -2.57
C THR A 94 10.84 -21.29 -3.97
N TYR A 95 10.60 -19.98 -4.08
CA TYR A 95 10.15 -19.36 -5.32
C TYR A 95 10.94 -18.08 -5.62
N THR A 96 11.43 -17.96 -6.85
CA THR A 96 12.07 -16.73 -7.36
C THR A 96 11.01 -15.93 -8.12
N PHE A 97 10.70 -14.73 -7.61
CA PHE A 97 9.74 -13.85 -8.25
C PHE A 97 10.31 -13.31 -9.57
N PRO A 98 9.48 -13.09 -10.58
CA PRO A 98 9.93 -12.49 -11.84
C PRO A 98 10.59 -11.12 -11.64
N ASP A 99 11.54 -10.78 -12.53
CA ASP A 99 12.14 -9.46 -12.60
C ASP A 99 11.18 -8.45 -13.28
N SER A 100 10.01 -8.27 -12.66
CA SER A 100 8.95 -7.39 -13.15
C SER A 100 8.16 -6.82 -12.00
N LEU A 101 7.55 -5.64 -12.23
CA LEU A 101 6.70 -4.97 -11.26
C LEU A 101 5.29 -5.55 -11.33
N ALA A 102 4.84 -6.19 -10.25
CA ALA A 102 3.51 -6.78 -10.14
C ALA A 102 3.09 -7.02 -8.68
N VAL A 103 1.82 -7.32 -8.50
CA VAL A 103 1.28 -7.88 -7.27
C VAL A 103 1.05 -9.37 -7.52
N TYR A 104 1.55 -10.21 -6.64
CA TYR A 104 1.38 -11.66 -6.69
C TYR A 104 0.49 -12.13 -5.55
N THR A 105 -0.39 -13.08 -5.83
CA THR A 105 -1.03 -13.90 -4.80
C THR A 105 -0.20 -15.14 -4.60
N VAL A 106 0.29 -15.35 -3.39
CA VAL A 106 0.94 -16.57 -2.93
C VAL A 106 -0.07 -17.35 -2.10
N ALA A 107 -0.43 -18.54 -2.53
CA ALA A 107 -1.39 -19.40 -1.84
C ALA A 107 -0.74 -20.73 -1.46
N CYS A 108 -0.95 -21.15 -0.22
CA CYS A 108 -0.62 -22.48 0.28
C CYS A 108 -1.92 -23.23 0.55
N TYR A 109 -2.00 -24.46 0.06
CA TYR A 109 -3.11 -25.38 0.27
C TYR A 109 -2.60 -26.59 1.07
N ALA A 110 -3.33 -26.99 2.08
CA ALA A 110 -3.02 -28.18 2.89
C ALA A 110 -4.11 -29.23 2.72
N PHE A 111 -3.73 -30.48 2.64
CA PHE A 111 -4.63 -31.61 2.46
C PHE A 111 -4.14 -32.85 3.20
N ALA A 112 -5.08 -33.70 3.64
CA ALA A 112 -4.81 -35.02 4.16
C ALA A 112 -5.95 -35.97 3.76
N GLU A 113 -5.64 -37.26 3.60
CA GLU A 113 -6.63 -38.26 3.24
C GLU A 113 -7.72 -38.36 4.30
N GLY A 114 -8.99 -38.30 3.89
CA GLY A 114 -10.15 -38.35 4.79
C GLY A 114 -10.44 -37.04 5.55
N TYR A 115 -9.77 -35.95 5.22
CA TYR A 115 -9.97 -34.65 5.84
C TYR A 115 -10.32 -33.55 4.80
N THR A 116 -11.06 -32.55 5.27
CA THR A 116 -11.32 -31.34 4.45
C THR A 116 -10.04 -30.54 4.31
N GLY A 117 -9.65 -30.22 3.08
CA GLY A 117 -8.51 -29.35 2.80
C GLY A 117 -8.75 -27.91 3.24
N THR A 118 -7.68 -27.18 3.51
CA THR A 118 -7.70 -25.75 3.87
C THR A 118 -6.66 -24.97 3.09
N SER A 119 -6.77 -23.65 3.07
CA SER A 119 -5.81 -22.78 2.37
C SER A 119 -5.55 -21.48 3.11
N SER A 120 -4.38 -20.90 2.85
CA SER A 120 -3.99 -19.57 3.30
C SER A 120 -3.35 -18.84 2.14
N SER A 121 -3.57 -17.51 2.02
CA SER A 121 -2.95 -16.71 0.96
C SER A 121 -2.43 -15.39 1.49
N LYS A 122 -1.43 -14.84 0.79
CA LYS A 122 -0.86 -13.52 1.02
C LYS A 122 -0.59 -12.82 -0.31
N TYR A 123 -0.64 -11.49 -0.28
CA TYR A 123 -0.18 -10.67 -1.39
C TYR A 123 1.28 -10.31 -1.20
N VAL A 124 2.06 -10.42 -2.27
CA VAL A 124 3.46 -10.01 -2.35
C VAL A 124 3.60 -9.06 -3.53
N THR A 125 4.05 -7.85 -3.26
CA THR A 125 4.22 -6.80 -4.26
C THR A 125 5.69 -6.60 -4.55
N THR A 126 6.09 -6.66 -5.81
CA THR A 126 7.47 -6.32 -6.19
C THR A 126 7.63 -4.81 -6.30
N VAL A 127 8.69 -4.28 -5.72
CA VAL A 127 9.02 -2.85 -5.65
C VAL A 127 10.45 -2.66 -6.11
N LYS A 128 10.65 -1.84 -7.13
CA LYS A 128 11.99 -1.52 -7.62
C LYS A 128 12.62 -0.46 -6.72
N PRO A 129 13.85 -0.68 -6.24
CA PRO A 129 14.56 0.30 -5.43
C PRO A 129 14.80 1.64 -6.16
N GLY A 130 14.99 2.69 -5.38
CA GLY A 130 15.26 4.05 -5.83
C GLY A 130 14.01 4.90 -6.00
N LEU A 131 14.14 6.18 -5.71
CA LEU A 131 13.05 7.15 -5.87
C LEU A 131 12.48 7.09 -7.29
N ASN A 132 11.16 6.96 -7.39
CA ASN A 132 10.43 6.76 -8.64
C ASN A 132 10.75 5.44 -9.38
N GLY A 133 11.49 4.50 -8.80
CA GLY A 133 11.79 3.21 -9.42
C GLY A 133 10.54 2.40 -9.78
N SER A 134 9.52 2.44 -8.93
CA SER A 134 8.21 1.80 -9.13
C SER A 134 7.10 2.76 -9.52
N LEU A 135 7.38 4.07 -9.60
CA LEU A 135 6.39 5.09 -9.96
C LEU A 135 6.56 5.51 -11.42
N THR A 136 5.42 5.71 -12.09
CA THR A 136 5.35 6.30 -13.43
C THR A 136 4.36 7.46 -13.44
N SER A 137 4.39 8.29 -14.48
CA SER A 137 3.49 9.46 -14.64
C SER A 137 3.58 10.50 -13.51
N THR A 138 4.69 10.54 -12.77
CA THR A 138 4.91 11.55 -11.72
C THR A 138 5.16 12.95 -12.29
N GLY A 139 5.42 13.05 -13.58
CA GLY A 139 5.87 14.29 -14.23
C GLY A 139 7.32 14.67 -13.89
N ILE A 140 8.06 13.82 -13.19
CA ILE A 140 9.48 14.00 -12.87
C ILE A 140 10.31 13.38 -13.99
N LEU A 141 11.27 14.14 -14.51
CA LEU A 141 12.18 13.71 -15.57
C LEU A 141 13.61 13.58 -15.02
N PRO A 142 14.42 12.64 -15.51
CA PRO A 142 15.84 12.51 -15.10
C PRO A 142 16.67 13.78 -15.34
N SER A 143 16.24 14.67 -16.25
CA SER A 143 16.87 15.94 -16.54
C SER A 143 16.46 17.07 -15.61
N ASP A 144 15.48 16.85 -14.72
CA ASP A 144 15.05 17.87 -13.77
C ASP A 144 16.14 18.16 -12.74
N ALA A 145 16.11 19.37 -12.17
CA ALA A 145 17.02 19.75 -11.10
C ALA A 145 16.82 18.83 -9.88
N HIS A 146 17.92 18.35 -9.31
CA HIS A 146 17.89 17.45 -8.16
C HIS A 146 19.04 17.72 -7.19
N LEU A 147 18.88 17.19 -5.99
CA LEU A 147 19.91 17.11 -4.94
C LEU A 147 20.06 15.66 -4.52
N THR A 148 21.29 15.16 -4.52
CA THR A 148 21.56 13.80 -4.02
C THR A 148 21.70 13.81 -2.50
N VAL A 149 20.85 13.05 -1.81
CA VAL A 149 20.86 12.87 -0.34
C VAL A 149 20.89 11.38 -0.05
N ASP A 150 21.89 10.92 0.71
CA ASP A 150 22.10 9.50 1.05
C ASP A 150 22.08 8.56 -0.17
N GLY A 151 22.64 9.04 -1.31
CA GLY A 151 22.72 8.30 -2.56
C GLY A 151 21.42 8.24 -3.38
N GLN A 152 20.41 9.01 -3.01
CA GLN A 152 19.15 9.14 -3.76
C GLN A 152 18.96 10.57 -4.29
N ASP A 153 18.47 10.69 -5.53
CA ASP A 153 18.25 11.98 -6.18
C ASP A 153 16.83 12.49 -5.88
N TYR A 154 16.76 13.53 -5.05
CA TYR A 154 15.51 14.26 -4.78
C TYR A 154 15.35 15.40 -5.76
N TYR A 155 14.36 15.29 -6.61
CA TYR A 155 14.05 16.30 -7.61
C TYR A 155 13.33 17.49 -6.98
N TYR A 156 13.62 18.70 -7.48
CA TYR A 156 12.97 19.91 -6.99
C TYR A 156 12.52 20.83 -8.14
N VAL A 157 11.62 21.73 -7.82
CA VAL A 157 11.04 22.68 -8.78
C VAL A 157 10.87 24.03 -8.11
N ARG A 158 11.08 25.10 -8.87
CA ARG A 158 10.78 26.46 -8.43
C ARG A 158 9.27 26.75 -8.62
N ILE A 159 8.63 27.19 -7.52
CA ILE A 159 7.24 27.64 -7.50
C ILE A 159 7.21 28.98 -6.78
N GLY A 160 7.01 30.08 -7.52
CA GLY A 160 7.18 31.43 -7.00
C GLY A 160 8.63 31.73 -6.63
N ASP A 161 8.85 32.19 -5.42
CA ASP A 161 10.17 32.52 -4.87
C ASP A 161 10.80 31.38 -4.06
N LEU A 162 10.19 30.19 -4.10
CA LEU A 162 10.64 29.02 -3.35
C LEU A 162 10.96 27.85 -4.28
N GLU A 163 11.93 27.03 -3.88
CA GLU A 163 12.20 25.73 -4.48
C GLU A 163 11.66 24.64 -3.55
N TRP A 164 10.91 23.68 -4.11
CA TRP A 164 10.21 22.62 -3.41
C TRP A 164 10.67 21.26 -3.88
N PHE A 165 10.89 20.33 -2.98
CA PHE A 165 11.06 18.92 -3.34
C PHE A 165 9.80 18.41 -4.03
N ARG A 166 9.98 17.64 -5.10
CA ARG A 166 8.91 16.97 -5.86
C ARG A 166 8.63 15.57 -5.34
N ASN A 167 9.58 14.99 -4.62
CA ASN A 167 9.44 13.71 -3.95
C ASN A 167 9.15 13.92 -2.47
N ASN A 168 8.36 13.03 -1.87
CA ASN A 168 8.31 12.92 -0.43
C ASN A 168 9.68 12.47 0.09
N LEU A 169 10.14 13.06 1.18
CA LEU A 169 11.43 12.70 1.76
C LEU A 169 11.41 11.26 2.27
N GLY A 170 12.37 10.44 1.84
CA GLY A 170 12.51 9.03 2.18
C GLY A 170 13.80 8.71 2.94
N VAL A 171 14.46 9.74 3.51
CA VAL A 171 15.72 9.56 4.27
C VAL A 171 15.46 8.64 5.46
N ARG A 172 16.27 7.59 5.57
CA ARG A 172 16.09 6.51 6.58
C ARG A 172 16.62 6.90 7.97
N LYS A 173 16.54 8.19 8.30
CA LYS A 173 16.86 8.74 9.60
C LYS A 173 15.58 9.30 10.22
N GLY A 174 14.99 8.54 11.15
CA GLY A 174 13.69 8.84 11.73
C GLY A 174 12.50 8.42 10.84
N GLY A 175 11.29 8.67 11.33
CA GLY A 175 10.04 8.30 10.66
C GLY A 175 9.83 6.80 10.47
N ALA A 176 8.70 6.42 9.88
CA ALA A 176 8.36 5.04 9.56
C ALA A 176 8.07 4.88 8.07
N PRO A 177 8.45 3.76 7.42
CA PRO A 177 8.03 3.46 6.06
C PRO A 177 6.61 2.91 6.04
N TYR A 178 5.93 3.03 4.91
CA TYR A 178 4.65 2.36 4.68
C TYR A 178 4.79 0.84 4.84
N GLY A 179 3.83 0.23 5.58
CA GLY A 179 3.78 -1.21 5.80
C GLY A 179 5.00 -1.78 6.52
N ASN A 180 5.74 -0.98 7.27
CA ASN A 180 7.00 -1.33 7.94
C ASN A 180 8.04 -1.95 7.00
N ALA A 181 8.01 -1.58 5.71
CA ALA A 181 8.93 -2.06 4.69
C ALA A 181 9.80 -0.93 4.15
N ASP A 182 11.09 -0.95 4.45
CA ASP A 182 12.03 0.13 4.10
C ASP A 182 12.06 0.46 2.60
N ILE A 183 11.87 -0.54 1.74
CA ILE A 183 11.79 -0.35 0.29
C ILE A 183 10.63 0.58 -0.11
N MET A 184 9.58 0.69 0.70
CA MET A 184 8.45 1.58 0.44
C MET A 184 8.79 3.05 0.70
N SER A 185 9.90 3.35 1.35
CA SER A 185 10.43 4.71 1.44
C SER A 185 10.79 5.28 0.06
N ASP A 186 11.12 4.41 -0.90
CA ASP A 186 11.41 4.79 -2.28
C ASP A 186 10.14 5.08 -3.11
N VAL A 187 8.97 4.65 -2.62
CA VAL A 187 7.67 4.86 -3.28
C VAL A 187 6.92 6.04 -2.66
N PHE A 188 6.65 5.96 -1.35
CA PHE A 188 5.82 6.95 -0.65
C PHE A 188 6.60 8.00 0.13
N GLY A 189 7.94 7.85 0.26
CA GLY A 189 8.72 8.53 1.27
C GLY A 189 8.57 7.86 2.63
N ARG A 190 9.03 8.51 3.68
CA ARG A 190 8.78 8.11 5.07
C ARG A 190 7.79 9.06 5.71
N PHE A 191 7.13 8.57 6.74
CA PHE A 191 6.18 9.33 7.54
C PHE A 191 6.85 9.66 8.87
N TYR A 192 7.09 10.92 9.09
CA TYR A 192 7.83 11.43 10.23
C TYR A 192 6.86 11.91 11.32
N ASN A 193 7.21 11.73 12.59
CA ASN A 193 6.64 12.55 13.63
C ASN A 193 7.12 14.00 13.46
N HIS A 194 6.55 14.96 14.17
CA HIS A 194 6.88 16.38 13.93
C HIS A 194 8.33 16.73 14.31
N GLU A 195 8.87 16.14 15.38
CA GLU A 195 10.26 16.36 15.81
C GLU A 195 11.25 15.87 14.76
N ASP A 196 11.07 14.63 14.28
CA ASP A 196 11.90 14.05 13.22
C ASP A 196 11.74 14.87 11.92
N ALA A 197 10.52 15.34 11.59
CA ALA A 197 10.24 16.15 10.39
C ALA A 197 11.01 17.48 10.39
N MET A 198 11.10 18.15 11.56
CA MET A 198 11.84 19.40 11.73
C MET A 198 13.34 19.25 11.44
N ALA A 199 13.88 18.04 11.66
CA ALA A 199 15.31 17.72 11.49
C ALA A 199 15.62 16.93 10.21
N ALA A 200 14.61 16.55 9.41
CA ALA A 200 14.79 15.59 8.31
C ALA A 200 15.36 16.23 7.04
N CYS A 201 15.06 17.50 6.77
CA CYS A 201 15.50 18.14 5.52
C CYS A 201 17.04 18.31 5.49
N PRO A 202 17.66 18.13 4.30
CA PRO A 202 19.11 18.27 4.17
C PRO A 202 19.58 19.72 4.35
N GLU A 203 20.87 19.89 4.50
CA GLU A 203 21.49 21.22 4.67
C GLU A 203 21.07 22.19 3.56
N GLY A 204 20.69 23.41 3.96
CA GLY A 204 20.18 24.44 3.04
C GLY A 204 18.71 24.31 2.69
N TRP A 205 18.03 23.27 3.19
CA TRP A 205 16.60 23.04 3.04
C TRP A 205 15.92 22.96 4.42
N ARG A 206 14.63 23.21 4.46
CA ARG A 206 13.86 23.20 5.71
C ARG A 206 12.46 22.63 5.53
N LEU A 207 11.82 22.29 6.61
CA LEU A 207 10.39 21.99 6.62
C LEU A 207 9.62 23.29 6.28
N PRO A 208 8.61 23.27 5.40
CA PRO A 208 7.83 24.44 5.03
C PRO A 208 7.00 24.95 6.20
N THR A 209 6.88 26.27 6.30
CA THR A 209 5.94 26.95 7.19
C THR A 209 4.57 27.10 6.52
N GLU A 210 3.55 27.50 7.31
CA GLU A 210 2.25 27.84 6.78
C GLU A 210 2.32 28.99 5.74
N GLU A 211 3.22 29.96 5.97
CA GLU A 211 3.47 31.08 5.04
C GLU A 211 4.02 30.56 3.70
N ASP A 212 4.91 29.56 3.71
CA ASP A 212 5.41 28.93 2.48
C ASP A 212 4.29 28.25 1.70
N TRP A 213 3.38 27.55 2.40
CA TRP A 213 2.23 26.88 1.75
C TRP A 213 1.25 27.89 1.14
N LEU A 214 1.01 29.02 1.80
CA LEU A 214 0.20 30.12 1.21
C LEU A 214 0.89 30.72 -0.01
N ALA A 215 2.21 30.93 0.05
CA ALA A 215 3.00 31.43 -1.06
C ALA A 215 2.99 30.44 -2.26
N LEU A 216 3.09 29.13 -1.98
CA LEU A 216 2.95 28.08 -3.00
C LEU A 216 1.57 28.14 -3.64
N GLY A 217 0.50 28.22 -2.86
CA GLY A 217 -0.87 28.31 -3.37
C GLY A 217 -1.05 29.49 -4.31
N LYS A 218 -0.59 30.66 -3.89
CA LYS A 218 -0.63 31.89 -4.69
C LYS A 218 0.13 31.74 -6.02
N ALA A 219 1.37 31.26 -5.95
CA ALA A 219 2.22 31.10 -7.12
C ALA A 219 1.69 30.04 -8.09
N ALA A 220 1.04 28.99 -7.58
CA ALA A 220 0.41 27.95 -8.38
C ALA A 220 -0.99 28.34 -8.89
N GLY A 221 -1.49 29.54 -8.58
CA GLY A 221 -2.72 30.13 -9.11
C GLY A 221 -3.98 29.63 -8.39
N ALA A 222 -3.95 29.58 -7.07
CA ALA A 222 -5.13 29.33 -6.24
C ALA A 222 -6.21 30.39 -6.48
N GLU A 223 -7.47 29.97 -6.37
CA GLU A 223 -8.63 30.87 -6.51
C GLU A 223 -8.77 31.79 -5.30
N SER A 224 -8.38 31.30 -4.13
CA SER A 224 -8.37 32.01 -2.86
C SER A 224 -7.35 31.39 -1.91
N GLU A 225 -6.61 32.24 -1.17
CA GLU A 225 -5.61 31.84 -0.18
C GLU A 225 -6.09 32.21 1.23
N LYS A 226 -6.95 31.40 1.80
CA LYS A 226 -7.34 31.52 3.21
C LYS A 226 -6.46 30.60 4.04
N TYR A 227 -6.24 30.99 5.30
CA TYR A 227 -5.46 30.18 6.22
C TYR A 227 -5.99 28.75 6.34
N GLU A 228 -7.30 28.59 6.43
CA GLU A 228 -7.96 27.28 6.59
C GLU A 228 -7.99 26.46 5.30
N VAL A 229 -7.99 27.10 4.14
CA VAL A 229 -8.11 26.42 2.84
C VAL A 229 -7.49 27.26 1.72
N ILE A 230 -6.73 26.59 0.86
CA ILE A 230 -6.22 27.17 -0.39
C ILE A 230 -7.08 26.55 -1.51
N GLU A 231 -7.97 27.39 -2.08
CA GLU A 231 -9.07 26.93 -2.93
C GLU A 231 -8.61 26.64 -4.38
N GLY A 232 -9.13 25.55 -4.98
CA GLY A 232 -8.99 25.23 -6.41
C GLY A 232 -7.61 24.76 -6.85
N ILE A 233 -6.73 24.34 -5.92
CA ILE A 233 -5.31 24.12 -6.21
C ILE A 233 -4.92 22.63 -6.36
N ALA A 234 -5.71 21.71 -5.82
CA ALA A 234 -5.31 20.31 -5.68
C ALA A 234 -4.88 19.67 -7.02
N ALA A 235 -5.69 19.84 -8.09
CA ALA A 235 -5.38 19.27 -9.40
C ALA A 235 -4.04 19.75 -9.99
N ARG A 236 -3.60 20.98 -9.65
CA ARG A 236 -2.33 21.58 -10.11
C ARG A 236 -1.14 21.10 -9.32
N LEU A 237 -1.35 20.60 -8.09
CA LEU A 237 -0.31 20.04 -7.22
C LEU A 237 -0.16 18.54 -7.36
N MET A 238 -1.25 17.81 -7.64
CA MET A 238 -1.29 16.36 -7.75
C MET A 238 -0.60 15.86 -9.01
N ALA A 239 0.10 14.72 -8.92
CA ALA A 239 0.59 13.96 -10.06
C ALA A 239 -0.36 12.81 -10.37
N ASP A 240 -0.68 12.57 -11.64
CA ASP A 240 -1.40 11.36 -12.10
C ASP A 240 -0.48 10.13 -12.08
N ALA A 241 0.14 9.93 -10.92
CA ALA A 241 1.13 8.89 -10.71
C ALA A 241 0.51 7.50 -10.69
N LYS A 242 1.30 6.52 -11.14
CA LYS A 242 0.94 5.09 -11.08
C LYS A 242 1.99 4.31 -10.33
N PHE A 243 1.56 3.46 -9.41
CA PHE A 243 2.41 2.49 -8.75
C PHE A 243 2.20 1.12 -9.37
N ASN A 244 3.28 0.53 -9.92
CA ASN A 244 3.21 -0.72 -10.69
C ASN A 244 2.12 -0.72 -11.77
N GLY A 245 1.94 0.43 -12.44
CA GLY A 245 0.95 0.61 -13.50
C GLY A 245 -0.48 0.91 -13.03
N VAL A 246 -0.76 0.86 -11.72
CA VAL A 246 -2.06 1.18 -11.13
C VAL A 246 -2.10 2.64 -10.73
N THR A 247 -3.15 3.35 -11.14
CA THR A 247 -3.37 4.76 -10.77
C THR A 247 -3.44 4.89 -9.26
N MET A 248 -2.70 5.86 -8.72
CA MET A 248 -2.58 6.03 -7.27
C MET A 248 -3.71 6.86 -6.68
N TRP A 249 -4.09 7.97 -7.32
CA TRP A 249 -5.24 8.72 -6.86
C TRP A 249 -6.52 7.98 -7.27
N ASP A 250 -7.37 7.64 -6.29
CA ASP A 250 -8.71 7.20 -6.60
C ASP A 250 -9.43 8.32 -7.32
N TYR A 251 -10.01 8.00 -8.47
CA TYR A 251 -10.57 9.00 -9.34
C TYR A 251 -11.87 9.61 -8.80
N TRP A 252 -12.03 10.99 -8.81
CA TRP A 252 -13.18 11.69 -8.43
C TRP A 252 -13.45 12.88 -9.25
N PRO A 253 -14.65 13.12 -9.62
CA PRO A 253 -15.02 14.25 -10.45
C PRO A 253 -14.78 15.63 -9.80
N ALA A 254 -14.75 15.72 -8.47
CA ALA A 254 -14.62 16.99 -7.77
C ALA A 254 -13.28 17.70 -7.98
N VAL A 255 -12.20 16.93 -8.12
CA VAL A 255 -10.86 17.46 -8.40
C VAL A 255 -10.72 17.88 -9.87
N GLY A 256 -11.53 17.30 -10.75
CA GLY A 256 -11.38 17.47 -12.18
C GLY A 256 -10.20 16.66 -12.75
N THR A 257 -9.60 17.19 -13.81
CA THR A 257 -8.42 16.55 -14.41
C THR A 257 -7.18 16.96 -13.65
N ILE A 258 -6.42 15.97 -13.16
CA ILE A 258 -5.10 16.21 -12.56
C ILE A 258 -4.16 16.73 -13.64
N THR A 259 -3.56 17.89 -13.42
CA THR A 259 -2.69 18.57 -14.41
C THR A 259 -1.23 18.60 -13.99
N ASN A 260 -0.95 18.65 -12.68
CA ASN A 260 0.38 18.85 -12.13
C ASN A 260 1.12 20.09 -12.73
N GLU A 261 0.38 21.12 -13.06
CA GLU A 261 0.92 22.34 -13.72
C GLU A 261 2.02 23.00 -12.89
N SER A 262 1.92 22.97 -11.57
CA SER A 262 2.95 23.47 -10.66
C SER A 262 4.21 22.60 -10.64
N ARG A 263 4.13 21.35 -11.13
CA ARG A 263 5.16 20.33 -11.04
C ARG A 263 5.51 19.92 -9.58
N PHE A 264 4.65 20.22 -8.61
CA PHE A 264 4.83 19.83 -7.22
C PHE A 264 4.78 18.29 -7.04
N SER A 265 4.04 17.61 -7.89
CA SER A 265 3.98 16.15 -8.01
C SER A 265 3.56 15.44 -6.71
N ALA A 266 2.49 15.92 -6.07
CA ALA A 266 1.93 15.24 -4.89
C ALA A 266 1.36 13.86 -5.26
N ILE A 267 1.66 12.87 -4.44
CA ILE A 267 1.12 11.51 -4.52
C ILE A 267 0.32 11.18 -3.27
N PRO A 268 -0.72 10.32 -3.36
CA PRO A 268 -1.58 10.00 -2.22
C PRO A 268 -0.95 8.96 -1.29
N ALA A 269 0.09 9.37 -0.58
CA ALA A 269 0.81 8.50 0.35
C ALA A 269 0.03 8.21 1.64
N GLY A 270 -1.04 8.97 1.94
CA GLY A 270 -1.75 8.87 3.19
C GLY A 270 -1.02 9.49 4.38
N TYR A 271 -1.25 8.94 5.55
CA TYR A 271 -0.59 9.27 6.80
C TYR A 271 -0.48 8.02 7.69
N LEU A 272 0.33 8.07 8.74
CA LEU A 272 0.43 7.00 9.72
C LEU A 272 -0.07 7.44 11.11
N ASN A 273 -0.64 6.49 11.84
CA ASN A 273 -0.58 6.50 13.29
C ASN A 273 0.70 5.74 13.67
N LEU A 274 1.69 6.44 14.21
CA LEU A 274 3.01 5.86 14.43
C LEU A 274 3.03 4.89 15.62
N GLY A 275 2.21 5.14 16.65
CA GLY A 275 2.27 4.36 17.88
C GLY A 275 3.54 4.63 18.69
N ALA A 276 3.90 3.69 19.54
CA ALA A 276 5.07 3.83 20.40
C ALA A 276 6.39 3.67 19.62
N ARG A 277 7.32 4.60 19.86
CA ARG A 277 8.68 4.53 19.32
C ARG A 277 9.55 3.62 20.20
N THR A 278 10.28 2.70 19.58
CA THR A 278 11.27 1.87 20.27
C THR A 278 12.51 2.67 20.65
N GLU A 279 13.36 2.11 21.53
CA GLU A 279 14.67 2.70 21.87
C GLU A 279 15.59 2.84 20.64
N THR A 280 15.40 1.98 19.63
CA THR A 280 16.14 2.04 18.36
C THR A 280 15.56 3.03 17.36
N GLY A 281 14.44 3.69 17.70
CA GLY A 281 13.80 4.72 16.87
C GLY A 281 12.80 4.19 15.85
N GLU A 282 12.42 2.92 15.93
CA GLU A 282 11.46 2.26 15.04
C GLU A 282 10.03 2.38 15.57
N TYR A 283 9.04 2.22 14.68
CA TYR A 283 7.62 2.24 14.98
C TYR A 283 6.95 0.94 14.53
N PRO A 284 7.13 -0.17 15.27
CA PRO A 284 6.67 -1.50 14.84
C PRO A 284 5.14 -1.62 14.73
N GLU A 285 4.40 -0.77 15.44
CA GLU A 285 2.94 -0.75 15.45
C GLU A 285 2.34 0.34 14.52
N ALA A 286 3.18 0.97 13.69
CA ALA A 286 2.70 2.00 12.76
C ALA A 286 1.62 1.46 11.83
N ALA A 287 0.48 2.15 11.79
CA ALA A 287 -0.67 1.82 10.95
C ALA A 287 -0.94 2.93 9.94
N SER A 288 -1.14 2.57 8.67
CA SER A 288 -1.37 3.50 7.57
C SER A 288 -2.85 3.73 7.32
N TYR A 289 -3.18 4.97 6.95
CA TYR A 289 -4.53 5.42 6.64
C TYR A 289 -4.53 6.30 5.39
N GLY A 290 -5.61 6.25 4.62
CA GLY A 290 -5.87 7.14 3.50
C GLY A 290 -4.86 7.03 2.34
N VAL A 291 -4.15 5.92 2.20
CA VAL A 291 -3.30 5.66 1.04
C VAL A 291 -4.19 5.52 -0.19
N TYR A 292 -3.79 6.15 -1.29
CA TYR A 292 -4.57 6.36 -2.52
C TYR A 292 -5.69 7.40 -2.41
N GLU A 293 -5.97 7.96 -1.22
CA GLU A 293 -7.02 8.96 -0.99
C GLU A 293 -6.47 10.31 -0.54
N TYR A 294 -5.38 10.30 0.28
CA TYR A 294 -4.83 11.48 0.95
C TYR A 294 -3.36 11.69 0.64
N ALA A 295 -2.96 12.97 0.58
CA ALA A 295 -1.57 13.39 0.71
C ALA A 295 -1.49 14.38 1.88
N ALA A 296 -0.78 14.01 2.94
CA ALA A 296 -0.59 14.81 4.15
C ALA A 296 0.87 15.23 4.30
N PHE A 297 1.11 16.50 4.59
CA PHE A 297 2.44 17.11 4.66
C PHE A 297 2.57 17.95 5.94
N TRP A 298 3.59 17.67 6.74
CA TRP A 298 3.89 18.49 7.91
C TRP A 298 4.23 19.93 7.53
N THR A 299 3.87 20.86 8.41
CA THR A 299 4.41 22.22 8.44
C THR A 299 5.32 22.39 9.66
N ALA A 300 6.17 23.41 9.64
CA ALA A 300 7.03 23.72 10.79
C ALA A 300 6.27 24.34 11.96
N ASP A 301 5.02 24.78 11.72
CA ASP A 301 4.28 25.57 12.69
C ASP A 301 3.54 24.73 13.71
N SER A 302 3.79 25.06 14.99
CA SER A 302 3.04 24.50 16.11
C SER A 302 1.70 25.21 16.30
N VAL A 303 0.71 24.48 16.84
CA VAL A 303 -0.59 25.08 17.15
C VAL A 303 -0.46 25.93 18.42
N GLU A 304 -0.82 27.20 18.33
CA GLU A 304 -0.79 28.12 19.47
C GLU A 304 -1.73 27.62 20.58
N GLY A 305 -1.19 27.54 21.82
CA GLY A 305 -1.94 27.05 22.98
C GLY A 305 -2.12 25.54 23.09
N GLU A 306 -1.62 24.76 22.10
CA GLU A 306 -1.70 23.29 22.08
C GLU A 306 -0.29 22.69 21.87
N GLU A 307 0.53 22.64 22.92
CA GLU A 307 1.97 22.27 22.84
C GLU A 307 2.24 20.94 22.15
N GLY A 308 1.33 19.95 22.30
CA GLY A 308 1.44 18.62 21.67
C GLY A 308 1.03 18.56 20.21
N MET A 309 0.56 19.66 19.61
CA MET A 309 -0.01 19.69 18.27
C MET A 309 0.80 20.58 17.32
N ALA A 310 0.87 20.16 16.04
CA ALA A 310 1.42 20.95 14.96
C ALA A 310 0.48 20.93 13.75
N TYR A 311 0.61 21.90 12.89
CA TYR A 311 -0.19 21.94 11.66
C TYR A 311 0.38 21.02 10.58
N TYR A 312 -0.53 20.49 9.76
CA TYR A 312 -0.19 19.83 8.51
C TYR A 312 -1.17 20.25 7.41
N ARG A 313 -0.69 20.29 6.18
CA ARG A 313 -1.50 20.52 5.00
C ARG A 313 -1.86 19.18 4.37
N TYR A 314 -3.08 19.08 3.84
CA TYR A 314 -3.50 17.86 3.15
C TYR A 314 -4.42 18.14 1.98
N MET A 315 -4.35 17.26 1.00
CA MET A 315 -5.29 17.21 -0.12
C MET A 315 -5.91 15.83 -0.18
N MET A 316 -7.14 15.80 -0.65
CA MET A 316 -7.92 14.57 -0.81
C MET A 316 -8.29 14.38 -2.26
N ALA A 317 -8.40 13.13 -2.62
CA ALA A 317 -8.90 12.75 -3.91
C ALA A 317 -10.31 13.33 -4.21
N THR A 318 -11.15 13.56 -3.26
CA THR A 318 -12.55 14.00 -3.39
C THR A 318 -12.76 15.52 -3.30
N GLN A 319 -11.70 16.33 -3.16
CA GLN A 319 -11.81 17.76 -2.94
C GLN A 319 -10.81 18.54 -3.81
N PRO A 320 -11.22 19.72 -4.36
CA PRO A 320 -10.36 20.50 -5.25
C PRO A 320 -9.32 21.35 -4.51
N ASP A 321 -9.31 21.33 -3.19
CA ASP A 321 -8.61 22.29 -2.35
C ASP A 321 -7.45 21.66 -1.58
N LEU A 322 -6.57 22.51 -1.04
CA LEU A 322 -5.54 22.15 -0.08
C LEU A 322 -5.93 22.67 1.30
N PHE A 323 -6.20 21.77 2.22
CA PHE A 323 -6.70 22.05 3.56
C PHE A 323 -5.57 22.09 4.60
N ILE A 324 -5.87 22.67 5.77
CA ILE A 324 -5.03 22.57 6.98
C ILE A 324 -5.75 21.74 8.06
N SER A 325 -4.98 21.04 8.84
CA SER A 325 -5.46 20.37 10.05
C SER A 325 -4.34 20.29 11.10
N LYS A 326 -4.65 19.71 12.27
CA LYS A 326 -3.73 19.55 13.39
C LYS A 326 -3.41 18.07 13.56
N GLY A 327 -2.13 17.76 13.75
CA GLY A 327 -1.64 16.42 14.08
C GLY A 327 -0.93 16.39 15.43
N ASP A 328 -1.10 15.30 16.17
CA ASP A 328 -0.30 15.04 17.37
C ASP A 328 1.18 14.90 16.98
N LYS A 329 2.04 15.71 17.61
CA LYS A 329 3.46 15.78 17.24
C LYS A 329 4.21 14.44 17.38
N ALA A 330 3.80 13.59 18.30
CA ALA A 330 4.47 12.34 18.59
C ALA A 330 3.92 11.17 17.75
N ASN A 331 2.58 11.11 17.57
CA ASN A 331 1.91 9.94 17.04
C ASN A 331 1.42 10.09 15.60
N PHE A 332 1.19 11.31 15.11
CA PHE A 332 0.81 11.52 13.72
C PHE A 332 2.04 11.52 12.84
N GLY A 333 2.07 10.63 11.85
CA GLY A 333 3.14 10.53 10.86
C GLY A 333 2.67 11.09 9.52
N ALA A 334 3.31 12.18 9.06
CA ALA A 334 3.05 12.76 7.75
C ALA A 334 4.30 12.82 6.88
N SER A 335 4.10 12.99 5.58
CA SER A 335 5.19 13.20 4.63
C SER A 335 5.88 14.53 4.85
N VAL A 336 7.14 14.60 4.42
CA VAL A 336 7.94 15.84 4.41
C VAL A 336 8.24 16.24 2.98
N ARG A 337 7.97 17.49 2.64
CA ARG A 337 8.39 18.18 1.41
C ARG A 337 9.33 19.31 1.80
N CYS A 338 10.62 19.16 1.55
CA CYS A 338 11.58 20.20 1.90
C CYS A 338 11.46 21.40 0.96
N VAL A 339 11.71 22.58 1.50
CA VAL A 339 11.65 23.86 0.80
C VAL A 339 12.90 24.70 1.09
N ARG A 340 13.27 25.57 0.16
CA ARG A 340 14.26 26.64 0.35
C ARG A 340 13.93 27.85 -0.48
N ASP A 341 14.53 28.99 -0.16
CA ASP A 341 14.45 30.19 -0.99
C ASP A 341 15.12 29.91 -2.33
N ALA A 342 14.48 30.34 -3.43
CA ALA A 342 15.01 30.15 -4.77
C ALA A 342 16.30 30.97 -4.96
N GLN A 343 17.29 30.31 -5.54
CA GLN A 343 18.58 30.92 -5.88
C GLN A 343 18.55 31.55 -7.27
#